data_497a122161f24e8b368677f1abf98130
#
_entry.id   497a122161f24e8b368677f1abf98130
#
_cell.length_a   1.000
_cell.length_b   1.000
_cell.length_c   1.000
_cell.angle_alpha   90.00
_cell.angle_beta   90.00
_cell.angle_gamma   90.00
#
_symmetry.space_group_name_H-M   'P 1'
#
loop_
_entity.id
_entity.type
_entity.pdbx_description
1 polymer ?
#
loop_
_entity_poly.entity_id
_entity_poly.type
_entity_poly.pdbx_seq_one_letter_code
_entity_poly.pdbx_strand_id
1 'polypeptide(L)'
;GETAVFSIYPYQQNMSVSGNTLTMTLPATLTNYNGSSNGPMYAKVTNPDNLSALSFKHMAAMIKLTVNKIPAEATTFKIIASNNIAGTCTVDLTAADPILAVTSDESKEITASFTASADIKSRNFYIPLPTGTYSSITAQLTNGSDKVYFTKTLNDKILGRRDILVVPPLDCVVVEATTPSALSTALADSKNLPQEAPTAATVTDIAVSGSFNTTSGSNDGIAIPVLQNSDINLAFNTAPTTSTAAPLTLTDKTNTSVSAPAATATNSVSLAVPETTIQCSARWWC
;
A
#
# COMPACT_ATOMS: atom_id res chain seq x y z
N GLY A 1 13.41 -26.32 -37.44
CA GLY A 1 13.43 -25.43 -36.29
C GLY A 1 12.62 -26.06 -35.17
N GLU A 2 13.10 -26.01 -33.92
CA GLU A 2 12.35 -26.49 -32.77
C GLU A 2 11.09 -25.66 -32.59
N THR A 3 9.93 -26.30 -32.60
CA THR A 3 8.65 -25.65 -32.36
C THR A 3 8.39 -25.68 -30.85
N ALA A 4 8.59 -24.56 -30.17
CA ALA A 4 8.26 -24.44 -28.78
C ALA A 4 6.75 -24.18 -28.60
N VAL A 5 6.14 -24.88 -27.67
CA VAL A 5 4.76 -24.64 -27.23
C VAL A 5 4.78 -23.83 -25.92
N PHE A 6 4.00 -22.76 -25.87
CA PHE A 6 3.83 -21.93 -24.68
C PHE A 6 2.43 -22.15 -24.08
N SER A 7 2.38 -22.33 -22.78
CA SER A 7 1.14 -22.28 -22.00
C SER A 7 1.17 -21.04 -21.14
N ILE A 8 0.10 -20.23 -21.17
CA ILE A 8 0.02 -18.95 -20.47
C ILE A 8 -1.14 -18.99 -19.46
N TYR A 9 -0.91 -18.45 -18.28
CA TYR A 9 -1.92 -18.29 -17.22
C TYR A 9 -1.87 -16.86 -16.65
N PRO A 10 -3.01 -16.25 -16.29
CA PRO A 10 -4.38 -16.71 -16.58
C PRO A 10 -4.75 -16.53 -18.06
N TYR A 11 -5.71 -17.32 -18.53
CA TYR A 11 -6.29 -17.08 -19.84
C TYR A 11 -7.07 -15.75 -19.86
N GLN A 12 -6.90 -14.98 -20.92
CA GLN A 12 -7.63 -13.74 -21.15
C GLN A 12 -8.16 -13.73 -22.59
N GLN A 13 -9.41 -13.30 -22.77
CA GLN A 13 -10.06 -13.30 -24.09
C GLN A 13 -9.33 -12.39 -25.11
N ASN A 14 -8.72 -11.32 -24.64
CA ASN A 14 -7.96 -10.35 -25.44
C ASN A 14 -6.47 -10.66 -25.56
N MET A 15 -6.04 -11.82 -25.04
CA MET A 15 -4.64 -12.25 -25.14
C MET A 15 -4.32 -12.68 -26.58
N SER A 16 -3.17 -12.28 -27.08
CA SER A 16 -2.72 -12.64 -28.42
C SER A 16 -1.22 -12.90 -28.46
N VAL A 17 -0.80 -13.71 -29.44
CA VAL A 17 0.62 -13.95 -29.72
C VAL A 17 0.87 -13.58 -31.18
N SER A 18 1.82 -12.69 -31.43
CA SER A 18 2.28 -12.31 -32.75
C SER A 18 3.80 -12.52 -32.85
N GLY A 19 4.18 -13.46 -33.70
CA GLY A 19 5.56 -13.96 -33.72
C GLY A 19 5.94 -14.54 -32.37
N ASN A 20 6.92 -13.94 -31.70
CA ASN A 20 7.36 -14.35 -30.37
C ASN A 20 6.90 -13.41 -29.25
N THR A 21 6.03 -12.45 -29.56
CA THR A 21 5.53 -11.48 -28.59
C THR A 21 4.15 -11.88 -28.12
N LEU A 22 4.00 -12.15 -26.82
CA LEU A 22 2.71 -12.27 -26.15
C LEU A 22 2.23 -10.89 -25.76
N THR A 23 0.95 -10.60 -26.04
CA THR A 23 0.23 -9.43 -25.53
C THR A 23 -0.85 -9.92 -24.57
N MET A 24 -0.90 -9.34 -23.37
CA MET A 24 -1.88 -9.62 -22.32
C MET A 24 -2.13 -8.39 -21.47
N THR A 25 -3.14 -8.42 -20.59
CA THR A 25 -3.50 -7.28 -19.75
C THR A 25 -3.20 -7.56 -18.28
N LEU A 26 -2.55 -6.61 -17.60
CA LEU A 26 -2.63 -6.47 -16.15
C LEU A 26 -3.80 -5.52 -15.83
N PRO A 27 -4.90 -6.01 -15.26
CA PRO A 27 -6.07 -5.17 -15.05
C PRO A 27 -5.84 -4.13 -13.95
N ALA A 28 -6.24 -2.89 -14.22
CA ALA A 28 -6.25 -1.81 -13.22
C ALA A 28 -7.39 -1.99 -12.20
N THR A 29 -8.41 -2.78 -12.53
CA THR A 29 -9.54 -3.06 -11.64
C THR A 29 -9.73 -4.56 -11.45
N LEU A 30 -9.73 -4.99 -10.19
CA LEU A 30 -10.00 -6.36 -9.76
C LEU A 30 -11.35 -6.38 -9.03
N THR A 31 -12.38 -6.90 -9.68
CA THR A 31 -13.73 -6.99 -9.10
C THR A 31 -13.88 -8.27 -8.30
N ASN A 32 -14.69 -8.23 -7.24
CA ASN A 32 -14.96 -9.38 -6.36
C ASN A 32 -13.68 -10.07 -5.88
N TYR A 33 -12.69 -9.28 -5.49
CA TYR A 33 -11.40 -9.78 -5.06
C TYR A 33 -11.56 -10.68 -3.81
N ASN A 34 -11.10 -11.90 -3.91
CA ASN A 34 -11.22 -12.92 -2.85
C ASN A 34 -9.91 -13.22 -2.10
N GLY A 35 -8.85 -12.47 -2.38
CA GLY A 35 -7.52 -12.69 -1.80
C GLY A 35 -6.62 -13.61 -2.62
N SER A 36 -7.10 -14.13 -3.75
CA SER A 36 -6.29 -14.97 -4.62
C SER A 36 -5.35 -14.14 -5.49
N SER A 37 -4.18 -14.71 -5.78
CA SER A 37 -3.25 -14.15 -6.75
C SER A 37 -3.49 -14.78 -8.11
N ASN A 38 -3.82 -13.95 -9.10
CA ASN A 38 -3.83 -14.34 -10.52
C ASN A 38 -2.56 -13.82 -11.23
N GLY A 39 -1.41 -13.97 -10.56
CA GLY A 39 -0.12 -13.56 -11.12
C GLY A 39 0.14 -14.25 -12.46
N PRO A 40 0.52 -13.49 -13.51
CA PRO A 40 0.76 -14.04 -14.84
C PRO A 40 1.95 -15.00 -14.83
N MET A 41 1.75 -16.14 -15.47
CA MET A 41 2.73 -17.23 -15.55
C MET A 41 2.81 -17.79 -16.98
N TYR A 42 3.94 -18.34 -17.34
CA TYR A 42 4.14 -19.12 -18.56
C TYR A 42 4.81 -20.43 -18.28
N ALA A 43 4.55 -21.40 -19.13
CA ALA A 43 5.35 -22.61 -19.25
C ALA A 43 5.79 -22.75 -20.71
N LYS A 44 7.03 -23.18 -20.93
CA LYS A 44 7.61 -23.42 -22.26
C LYS A 44 7.97 -24.90 -22.35
N VAL A 45 7.50 -25.56 -23.40
CA VAL A 45 7.82 -26.94 -23.72
C VAL A 45 8.50 -26.99 -25.10
N THR A 46 9.69 -27.51 -25.17
CA THR A 46 10.45 -27.67 -26.41
C THR A 46 10.14 -28.96 -27.15
N ASN A 47 9.57 -29.93 -26.45
CA ASN A 47 9.08 -31.15 -27.06
C ASN A 47 7.55 -31.23 -26.89
N PRO A 48 6.75 -31.00 -27.96
CA PRO A 48 5.29 -30.97 -27.90
C PRO A 48 4.67 -32.34 -27.52
N ASP A 49 5.43 -33.43 -27.64
CA ASP A 49 4.95 -34.76 -27.24
C ASP A 49 4.97 -34.96 -25.71
N ASN A 50 5.62 -34.06 -24.98
CA ASN A 50 5.77 -34.15 -23.52
C ASN A 50 5.01 -33.00 -22.80
N LEU A 51 3.71 -32.89 -23.06
CA LEU A 51 2.84 -31.88 -22.38
C LEU A 51 2.39 -32.33 -20.98
N SER A 52 2.79 -33.49 -20.51
CA SER A 52 2.36 -34.05 -19.22
C SER A 52 2.98 -33.38 -18.00
N ALA A 53 4.04 -32.57 -18.19
CA ALA A 53 4.74 -31.89 -17.11
C ALA A 53 5.00 -30.40 -17.45
N LEU A 54 3.99 -29.54 -17.29
CA LEU A 54 4.14 -28.10 -17.47
C LEU A 54 4.70 -27.46 -16.19
N SER A 55 5.87 -26.87 -16.29
CA SER A 55 6.47 -26.07 -15.21
C SER A 55 6.20 -24.60 -15.43
N PHE A 56 5.23 -24.05 -14.69
CA PHE A 56 4.88 -22.64 -14.77
C PHE A 56 5.86 -21.76 -13.99
N LYS A 57 6.22 -20.66 -14.61
CA LYS A 57 7.09 -19.62 -14.05
C LYS A 57 6.39 -18.26 -14.08
N HIS A 58 6.47 -17.49 -13.00
CA HIS A 58 5.92 -16.14 -12.96
C HIS A 58 6.64 -15.21 -13.92
N MET A 59 5.91 -14.29 -14.54
CA MET A 59 6.42 -13.22 -15.42
C MET A 59 6.46 -11.86 -14.73
N ALA A 60 5.92 -11.78 -13.52
CA ALA A 60 5.83 -10.57 -12.72
C ALA A 60 6.40 -10.79 -11.32
N ALA A 61 6.57 -9.71 -10.57
CA ALA A 61 6.68 -9.70 -9.12
C ALA A 61 5.30 -9.71 -8.48
N MET A 62 5.26 -9.75 -7.15
CA MET A 62 4.03 -9.69 -6.36
C MET A 62 4.25 -8.90 -5.09
N ILE A 63 3.27 -8.10 -4.70
CA ILE A 63 3.18 -7.59 -3.35
C ILE A 63 2.20 -8.44 -2.55
N LYS A 64 2.62 -8.83 -1.34
CA LYS A 64 1.76 -9.48 -0.34
C LYS A 64 1.62 -8.55 0.85
N LEU A 65 0.39 -8.16 1.15
CA LEU A 65 0.05 -7.35 2.31
C LEU A 65 -1.05 -8.04 3.11
N THR A 66 -0.85 -8.13 4.42
CA THR A 66 -1.89 -8.58 5.37
C THR A 66 -2.40 -7.36 6.13
N VAL A 67 -3.70 -7.12 6.09
CA VAL A 67 -4.36 -6.05 6.85
C VAL A 67 -5.29 -6.68 7.87
N ASN A 68 -5.15 -6.27 9.13
CA ASN A 68 -5.97 -6.71 10.25
C ASN A 68 -6.91 -5.59 10.71
N LYS A 69 -7.86 -5.92 11.56
CA LYS A 69 -8.86 -5.00 12.14
C LYS A 69 -9.61 -4.21 11.07
N ILE A 70 -9.92 -4.87 9.95
CA ILE A 70 -10.58 -4.26 8.80
C ILE A 70 -11.96 -3.75 9.24
N PRO A 71 -12.27 -2.44 9.03
CA PRO A 71 -13.61 -1.91 9.28
C PRO A 71 -14.66 -2.57 8.39
N ALA A 72 -15.88 -2.71 8.91
CA ALA A 72 -16.98 -3.39 8.19
C ALA A 72 -17.38 -2.67 6.88
N GLU A 73 -17.13 -1.37 6.80
CA GLU A 73 -17.46 -0.54 5.65
C GLU A 73 -16.34 -0.50 4.59
N ALA A 74 -15.19 -1.08 4.88
CA ALA A 74 -14.08 -1.11 3.93
C ALA A 74 -14.39 -2.08 2.79
N THR A 75 -14.40 -1.58 1.55
CA THR A 75 -14.79 -2.34 0.36
C THR A 75 -13.74 -2.34 -0.74
N THR A 76 -12.71 -1.51 -0.62
CA THR A 76 -11.76 -1.26 -1.70
C THR A 76 -10.34 -1.20 -1.18
N PHE A 77 -9.48 -1.98 -1.81
CA PHE A 77 -8.03 -1.92 -1.59
C PHE A 77 -7.37 -1.35 -2.86
N LYS A 78 -6.45 -0.40 -2.69
CA LYS A 78 -5.72 0.24 -3.78
C LYS A 78 -4.23 0.05 -3.63
N ILE A 79 -3.54 -0.16 -4.74
CA ILE A 79 -2.10 0.02 -4.87
C ILE A 79 -1.83 1.15 -5.84
N ILE A 80 -1.05 2.13 -5.42
CA ILE A 80 -0.63 3.28 -6.23
C ILE A 80 0.89 3.25 -6.27
N ALA A 81 1.49 3.31 -7.45
CA ALA A 81 2.93 3.22 -7.62
C ALA A 81 3.51 4.42 -8.40
N SER A 82 4.82 4.62 -8.25
CA SER A 82 5.54 5.65 -9.03
C SER A 82 5.57 5.33 -10.53
N ASN A 83 5.54 4.05 -10.88
CA ASN A 83 5.56 3.55 -12.26
C ASN A 83 4.20 2.97 -12.66
N ASN A 84 4.03 2.71 -13.96
CA ASN A 84 2.85 2.04 -14.48
C ASN A 84 2.82 0.58 -14.02
N ILE A 85 1.72 0.16 -13.41
CA ILE A 85 1.55 -1.17 -12.80
C ILE A 85 0.39 -1.97 -13.40
N ALA A 86 -0.42 -1.34 -14.25
CA ALA A 86 -1.50 -1.99 -14.96
C ALA A 86 -1.62 -1.43 -16.37
N GLY A 87 -2.27 -2.17 -17.26
CA GLY A 87 -2.45 -1.83 -18.66
C GLY A 87 -2.19 -3.01 -19.57
N THR A 88 -2.09 -2.75 -20.86
CA THR A 88 -1.68 -3.74 -21.87
C THR A 88 -0.19 -4.00 -21.73
N CYS A 89 0.18 -5.26 -21.61
CA CYS A 89 1.56 -5.70 -21.41
C CYS A 89 2.03 -6.53 -22.58
N THR A 90 3.33 -6.41 -22.89
CA THR A 90 4.00 -7.30 -23.82
C THR A 90 5.04 -8.16 -23.11
N VAL A 91 5.28 -9.35 -23.65
CA VAL A 91 6.29 -10.30 -23.17
C VAL A 91 7.03 -10.88 -24.37
N ASP A 92 8.36 -10.79 -24.36
CA ASP A 92 9.20 -11.50 -25.32
C ASP A 92 9.36 -12.96 -24.85
N LEU A 93 8.73 -13.89 -25.57
CA LEU A 93 8.78 -15.33 -25.29
C LEU A 93 10.12 -15.96 -25.70
N THR A 94 11.00 -15.26 -26.41
CA THR A 94 12.35 -15.74 -26.73
C THR A 94 13.34 -15.46 -25.61
N ALA A 95 13.03 -14.53 -24.73
CA ALA A 95 13.89 -14.20 -23.61
C ALA A 95 14.15 -15.41 -22.73
N ALA A 96 15.34 -15.52 -22.16
CA ALA A 96 15.67 -16.58 -21.21
C ALA A 96 14.76 -16.51 -19.98
N ASP A 97 14.43 -15.29 -19.57
CA ASP A 97 13.52 -14.98 -18.48
C ASP A 97 12.45 -13.96 -18.95
N PRO A 98 11.35 -14.43 -19.55
CA PRO A 98 10.25 -13.57 -19.97
C PRO A 98 9.68 -12.75 -18.81
N ILE A 99 9.55 -11.45 -19.02
CA ILE A 99 8.97 -10.49 -18.07
C ILE A 99 7.87 -9.67 -18.75
N LEU A 100 6.93 -9.20 -17.94
CA LEU A 100 5.87 -8.30 -18.38
C LEU A 100 6.39 -6.85 -18.41
N ALA A 101 6.15 -6.18 -19.54
CA ALA A 101 6.35 -4.74 -19.70
C ALA A 101 5.01 -4.08 -20.06
N VAL A 102 4.56 -3.09 -19.29
CA VAL A 102 3.37 -2.28 -19.61
C VAL A 102 3.71 -1.39 -20.80
N THR A 103 2.91 -1.42 -21.86
CA THR A 103 3.22 -0.74 -23.14
C THR A 103 2.11 0.18 -23.62
N SER A 104 0.87 0.02 -23.17
CA SER A 104 -0.26 0.93 -23.44
C SER A 104 -1.35 0.80 -22.40
N ASP A 105 -2.36 1.66 -22.45
CA ASP A 105 -3.47 1.75 -21.49
C ASP A 105 -2.98 1.83 -20.05
N GLU A 106 -1.94 2.61 -19.85
CA GLU A 106 -1.11 2.62 -18.66
C GLU A 106 -1.83 3.19 -17.43
N SER A 107 -1.71 2.48 -16.31
CA SER A 107 -2.20 2.95 -15.01
C SER A 107 -1.13 2.75 -13.93
N LYS A 108 -1.00 3.76 -13.09
CA LYS A 108 -0.19 3.71 -11.87
C LYS A 108 -0.99 3.22 -10.65
N GLU A 109 -2.25 2.91 -10.85
CA GLU A 109 -3.16 2.43 -9.79
C GLU A 109 -3.78 1.09 -10.17
N ILE A 110 -3.86 0.19 -9.18
CA ILE A 110 -4.69 -1.01 -9.21
C ILE A 110 -5.70 -0.90 -8.07
N THR A 111 -6.98 -1.06 -8.40
CA THR A 111 -8.09 -1.07 -7.45
C THR A 111 -8.68 -2.45 -7.34
N ALA A 112 -8.73 -3.02 -6.13
CA ALA A 112 -9.35 -4.31 -5.84
C ALA A 112 -10.59 -4.11 -4.98
N SER A 113 -11.78 -4.38 -5.54
CA SER A 113 -13.06 -4.32 -4.82
C SER A 113 -13.36 -5.65 -4.17
N PHE A 114 -13.84 -5.66 -2.95
CA PHE A 114 -14.25 -6.86 -2.23
C PHE A 114 -15.52 -6.61 -1.41
N THR A 115 -16.21 -7.68 -1.07
CA THR A 115 -17.39 -7.58 -0.20
C THR A 115 -16.94 -7.29 1.22
N ALA A 116 -17.43 -6.19 1.79
CA ALA A 116 -17.27 -5.87 3.19
C ALA A 116 -18.11 -6.82 4.05
N SER A 117 -17.59 -7.19 5.22
CA SER A 117 -18.31 -7.99 6.20
C SER A 117 -17.76 -7.71 7.59
N ALA A 118 -18.63 -7.60 8.58
CA ALA A 118 -18.25 -7.46 9.97
C ALA A 118 -17.43 -8.65 10.49
N ASP A 119 -17.52 -9.80 9.81
CA ASP A 119 -16.79 -11.02 10.18
C ASP A 119 -15.36 -11.06 9.62
N ILE A 120 -15.06 -10.24 8.62
CA ILE A 120 -13.71 -10.19 8.02
C ILE A 120 -12.84 -9.27 8.86
N LYS A 121 -12.11 -9.85 9.82
CA LYS A 121 -11.19 -9.10 10.70
C LYS A 121 -9.78 -8.98 10.12
N SER A 122 -9.40 -9.83 9.18
CA SER A 122 -8.09 -9.85 8.55
C SER A 122 -8.21 -10.32 7.11
N ARG A 123 -7.40 -9.75 6.22
CA ARG A 123 -7.35 -10.17 4.81
C ARG A 123 -5.94 -10.06 4.26
N ASN A 124 -5.58 -11.03 3.43
CA ASN A 124 -4.38 -10.97 2.60
C ASN A 124 -4.71 -10.39 1.24
N PHE A 125 -3.85 -9.51 0.76
CA PHE A 125 -3.88 -8.98 -0.58
C PHE A 125 -2.63 -9.43 -1.33
N TYR A 126 -2.82 -10.02 -2.51
CA TYR A 126 -1.76 -10.48 -3.40
C TYR A 126 -1.95 -9.80 -4.75
N ILE A 127 -1.14 -8.80 -5.05
CA ILE A 127 -1.27 -8.01 -6.27
C ILE A 127 -0.02 -8.20 -7.12
N PRO A 128 -0.15 -8.70 -8.36
CA PRO A 128 0.97 -8.80 -9.27
C PRO A 128 1.42 -7.39 -9.72
N LEU A 129 2.72 -7.19 -9.76
CA LEU A 129 3.34 -5.95 -10.18
C LEU A 129 4.38 -6.24 -11.29
N PRO A 130 4.50 -5.39 -12.32
CA PRO A 130 5.62 -5.46 -13.24
C PRO A 130 6.95 -5.41 -12.50
N THR A 131 7.99 -5.96 -13.13
CA THR A 131 9.35 -5.82 -12.61
C THR A 131 9.85 -4.39 -12.79
N GLY A 132 10.68 -3.90 -11.88
CA GLY A 132 11.23 -2.55 -11.99
C GLY A 132 11.65 -1.94 -10.67
N THR A 133 12.09 -0.68 -10.75
CA THR A 133 12.46 0.13 -9.60
C THR A 133 11.33 1.11 -9.31
N TYR A 134 10.82 1.09 -8.11
CA TYR A 134 9.71 1.92 -7.63
C TYR A 134 10.23 2.88 -6.57
N SER A 135 10.17 4.19 -6.83
CA SER A 135 10.48 5.19 -5.80
C SER A 135 9.42 5.19 -4.69
N SER A 136 8.17 4.81 -5.02
CA SER A 136 7.12 4.59 -4.03
C SER A 136 6.10 3.56 -4.50
N ILE A 137 5.58 2.80 -3.53
CA ILE A 137 4.40 1.94 -3.67
C ILE A 137 3.51 2.23 -2.46
N THR A 138 2.32 2.77 -2.69
CA THR A 138 1.36 3.10 -1.63
C THR A 138 0.18 2.14 -1.69
N ALA A 139 -0.12 1.51 -0.57
CA ALA A 139 -1.30 0.68 -0.36
C ALA A 139 -2.33 1.46 0.46
N GLN A 140 -3.59 1.42 0.08
CA GLN A 140 -4.70 2.05 0.80
C GLN A 140 -5.87 1.09 0.93
N LEU A 141 -6.58 1.19 2.05
CA LEU A 141 -7.88 0.57 2.27
C LEU A 141 -8.93 1.65 2.41
N THR A 142 -10.00 1.57 1.61
CA THR A 142 -11.04 2.61 1.55
C THR A 142 -12.43 1.99 1.52
N ASN A 143 -13.47 2.82 1.63
CA ASN A 143 -14.87 2.40 1.39
C ASN A 143 -15.32 2.58 -0.06
N GLY A 144 -14.36 2.82 -0.99
CA GLY A 144 -14.68 3.11 -2.38
C GLY A 144 -15.13 4.55 -2.65
N SER A 145 -15.28 5.36 -1.61
CA SER A 145 -15.54 6.81 -1.63
C SER A 145 -14.30 7.54 -1.08
N ASP A 146 -14.49 8.51 -0.23
CA ASP A 146 -13.39 9.35 0.25
C ASP A 146 -12.77 8.89 1.57
N LYS A 147 -13.42 7.93 2.27
CA LYS A 147 -12.94 7.48 3.58
C LYS A 147 -11.80 6.48 3.44
N VAL A 148 -10.62 6.85 3.91
CA VAL A 148 -9.43 6.00 3.98
C VAL A 148 -9.33 5.40 5.39
N TYR A 149 -9.18 4.09 5.48
CA TYR A 149 -9.03 3.37 6.74
C TYR A 149 -7.58 2.96 7.03
N PHE A 150 -6.77 2.98 5.99
CA PHE A 150 -5.39 2.53 6.06
C PHE A 150 -4.60 3.15 4.90
N THR A 151 -3.40 3.60 5.16
CA THR A 151 -2.41 4.00 4.16
C THR A 151 -1.04 3.47 4.56
N LYS A 152 -0.32 2.86 3.62
CA LYS A 152 1.07 2.42 3.79
C LYS A 152 1.87 2.74 2.56
N THR A 153 2.94 3.50 2.71
CA THR A 153 3.91 3.77 1.65
C THR A 153 5.20 3.01 1.89
N LEU A 154 5.68 2.36 0.84
CA LEU A 154 6.97 1.69 0.77
C LEU A 154 7.83 2.44 -0.23
N ASN A 155 8.98 2.92 0.19
CA ASN A 155 9.89 3.67 -0.65
C ASN A 155 11.02 2.78 -1.18
N ASP A 156 11.56 3.15 -2.34
CA ASP A 156 12.79 2.60 -2.93
C ASP A 156 12.79 1.06 -3.00
N LYS A 157 11.82 0.50 -3.74
CA LYS A 157 11.72 -0.95 -3.94
C LYS A 157 12.20 -1.33 -5.33
N ILE A 158 13.03 -2.36 -5.40
CA ILE A 158 13.43 -3.02 -6.63
C ILE A 158 12.75 -4.39 -6.64
N LEU A 159 11.95 -4.64 -7.66
CA LEU A 159 11.20 -5.89 -7.81
C LEU A 159 11.68 -6.63 -9.05
N GLY A 160 12.28 -7.78 -8.86
CA GLY A 160 12.63 -8.71 -9.90
C GLY A 160 11.48 -9.66 -10.22
N ARG A 161 11.61 -10.42 -11.31
CA ARG A 161 10.69 -11.49 -11.66
C ARG A 161 10.68 -12.55 -10.54
N ARG A 162 9.47 -12.97 -10.12
CA ARG A 162 9.24 -13.95 -9.04
C ARG A 162 9.46 -13.41 -7.63
N ASP A 163 9.90 -12.17 -7.47
CA ASP A 163 10.00 -11.58 -6.14
C ASP A 163 8.62 -11.43 -5.50
N ILE A 164 8.55 -11.71 -4.22
CA ILE A 164 7.37 -11.43 -3.39
C ILE A 164 7.78 -10.39 -2.36
N LEU A 165 7.32 -9.16 -2.56
CA LEU A 165 7.46 -8.10 -1.56
C LEU A 165 6.46 -8.37 -0.44
N VAL A 166 6.92 -8.98 0.63
CA VAL A 166 6.10 -9.24 1.82
C VAL A 166 6.15 -8.02 2.72
N VAL A 167 4.98 -7.41 2.92
CA VAL A 167 4.82 -6.34 3.91
C VAL A 167 4.39 -6.98 5.23
N PRO A 168 5.03 -6.66 6.36
CA PRO A 168 4.59 -7.13 7.66
C PRO A 168 3.09 -6.86 7.88
N PRO A 169 2.37 -7.73 8.61
CA PRO A 169 0.96 -7.49 8.91
C PRO A 169 0.75 -6.14 9.59
N LEU A 170 -0.28 -5.43 9.15
CA LEU A 170 -0.61 -4.09 9.60
C LEU A 170 -2.03 -4.04 10.13
N ASP A 171 -2.24 -3.33 11.22
CA ASP A 171 -3.56 -3.11 11.78
C ASP A 171 -4.16 -1.83 11.21
N CYS A 172 -5.44 -1.87 10.81
CA CYS A 172 -6.19 -0.65 10.53
C CYS A 172 -6.41 0.11 11.83
N VAL A 173 -5.97 1.35 11.87
CA VAL A 173 -6.29 2.27 12.95
C VAL A 173 -7.02 3.47 12.34
N VAL A 174 -8.24 3.73 12.80
CA VAL A 174 -9.04 4.88 12.37
C VAL A 174 -9.31 5.76 13.58
N VAL A 175 -8.87 6.99 13.51
CA VAL A 175 -9.08 8.01 14.53
C VAL A 175 -10.14 8.98 14.04
N GLU A 176 -11.25 9.09 14.77
CA GLU A 176 -12.30 10.07 14.47
C GLU A 176 -11.97 11.39 15.16
N ALA A 177 -11.74 12.43 14.38
CA ALA A 177 -11.43 13.77 14.90
C ALA A 177 -11.91 14.86 13.97
N THR A 178 -12.40 15.96 14.54
CA THR A 178 -12.86 17.15 13.79
C THR A 178 -12.12 18.42 14.21
N THR A 179 -11.30 18.35 15.25
CA THR A 179 -10.50 19.47 15.75
C THR A 179 -9.10 18.97 16.18
N PRO A 180 -8.10 19.83 16.26
CA PRO A 180 -6.77 19.50 16.79
C PRO A 180 -6.84 18.88 18.19
N SER A 181 -7.66 19.41 19.07
CA SER A 181 -7.85 18.90 20.43
C SER A 181 -8.48 17.49 20.43
N ALA A 182 -9.49 17.25 19.58
CA ALA A 182 -10.10 15.94 19.44
C ALA A 182 -9.10 14.91 18.90
N LEU A 183 -8.26 15.29 17.94
CA LEU A 183 -7.21 14.43 17.42
C LEU A 183 -6.15 14.12 18.49
N SER A 184 -5.71 15.13 19.24
CA SER A 184 -4.78 14.92 20.35
C SER A 184 -5.35 13.96 21.41
N THR A 185 -6.61 14.12 21.79
CA THR A 185 -7.28 13.23 22.74
C THR A 185 -7.39 11.82 22.20
N ALA A 186 -7.77 11.65 20.93
CA ALA A 186 -7.89 10.34 20.31
C ALA A 186 -6.55 9.62 20.17
N LEU A 187 -5.46 10.34 19.88
CA LEU A 187 -4.11 9.79 19.81
C LEU A 187 -3.52 9.50 21.20
N ALA A 188 -3.97 10.16 22.25
CA ALA A 188 -3.60 9.82 23.62
C ALA A 188 -4.23 8.51 24.11
N ASP A 189 -5.30 8.03 23.46
CA ASP A 189 -5.90 6.74 23.77
C ASP A 189 -4.99 5.61 23.26
N SER A 190 -4.43 4.84 24.19
CA SER A 190 -3.45 3.79 23.89
C SER A 190 -3.95 2.74 22.88
N LYS A 191 -5.28 2.52 22.77
CA LYS A 191 -5.85 1.57 21.78
C LYS A 191 -5.66 2.02 20.31
N ASN A 192 -5.42 3.31 20.07
CA ASN A 192 -5.25 3.89 18.74
C ASN A 192 -3.78 3.92 18.28
N LEU A 193 -2.86 3.48 19.12
CA LEU A 193 -1.43 3.49 18.84
C LEU A 193 -0.83 2.10 19.05
N PRO A 194 0.37 1.83 18.52
CA PRO A 194 1.10 0.61 18.84
C PRO A 194 1.24 0.43 20.36
N GLN A 195 0.95 -0.78 20.86
CA GLN A 195 1.00 -1.08 22.30
C GLN A 195 2.38 -1.54 22.76
N GLU A 196 3.20 -2.03 21.84
CA GLU A 196 4.52 -2.55 22.11
C GLU A 196 5.55 -1.83 21.25
N ALA A 197 6.72 -1.54 21.83
CA ALA A 197 7.82 -1.00 21.05
C ALA A 197 8.31 -2.04 20.06
N PRO A 198 8.39 -1.70 18.75
CA PRO A 198 8.88 -2.63 17.74
C PRO A 198 10.37 -2.89 17.92
N THR A 199 10.82 -4.07 17.52
CA THR A 199 12.26 -4.44 17.55
C THR A 199 13.06 -3.84 16.40
N ALA A 200 12.37 -3.33 15.37
CA ALA A 200 12.95 -2.63 14.21
C ALA A 200 12.05 -1.43 13.86
N ALA A 201 12.58 -0.48 13.10
CA ALA A 201 11.80 0.66 12.65
C ALA A 201 10.56 0.21 11.88
N THR A 202 9.39 0.62 12.34
CA THR A 202 8.10 0.33 11.72
C THR A 202 7.32 1.61 11.52
N VAL A 203 6.52 1.65 10.46
CA VAL A 203 5.61 2.76 10.19
C VAL A 203 4.21 2.34 10.59
N THR A 204 3.54 3.16 11.40
CA THR A 204 2.14 3.00 11.76
C THR A 204 1.32 4.03 11.02
N ASP A 205 0.40 3.56 10.19
CA ASP A 205 -0.50 4.43 9.42
C ASP A 205 -1.81 4.59 10.17
N ILE A 206 -2.21 5.84 10.43
CA ILE A 206 -3.42 6.19 11.16
C ILE A 206 -4.30 7.05 10.26
N ALA A 207 -5.50 6.57 9.95
CA ALA A 207 -6.49 7.31 9.21
C ALA A 207 -7.27 8.24 10.13
N VAL A 208 -7.30 9.53 9.82
CA VAL A 208 -8.09 10.53 10.53
C VAL A 208 -9.36 10.78 9.72
N SER A 209 -10.52 10.54 10.29
CA SER A 209 -11.81 10.79 9.64
C SER A 209 -12.53 12.00 10.27
N GLY A 210 -13.45 12.58 9.49
CA GLY A 210 -14.17 13.78 9.85
C GLY A 210 -13.55 15.06 9.29
N SER A 211 -14.24 16.18 9.45
CA SER A 211 -13.76 17.51 9.07
C SER A 211 -12.78 18.01 10.12
N PHE A 212 -11.57 18.32 9.69
CA PHE A 212 -10.51 18.80 10.57
C PHE A 212 -10.16 20.25 10.22
N ASN A 213 -10.34 21.17 11.16
CA ASN A 213 -10.13 22.57 10.94
C ASN A 213 -9.23 23.17 12.00
N THR A 214 -8.32 24.06 11.59
CA THR A 214 -7.60 24.97 12.47
C THR A 214 -8.14 26.40 12.27
N THR A 215 -8.37 27.11 13.37
CA THR A 215 -8.81 28.51 13.34
C THR A 215 -7.68 29.43 13.73
N SER A 216 -7.75 30.67 13.28
CA SER A 216 -6.76 31.71 13.66
C SER A 216 -6.68 31.84 15.19
N GLY A 217 -5.48 31.76 15.74
CA GLY A 217 -5.22 31.81 17.18
C GLY A 217 -5.22 30.45 17.89
N SER A 218 -5.54 29.34 17.20
CA SER A 218 -5.39 28.01 17.73
C SER A 218 -3.96 27.53 17.46
N ASN A 219 -3.10 27.57 18.46
CA ASN A 219 -1.75 27.00 18.42
C ASN A 219 -1.75 25.57 18.93
N ASP A 220 -2.70 24.78 18.48
CA ASP A 220 -2.87 23.43 18.99
C ASP A 220 -1.82 22.51 18.40
N GLY A 221 -0.68 22.45 19.05
CA GLY A 221 0.27 21.35 18.86
C GLY A 221 -0.39 20.04 19.26
N ILE A 222 -0.32 19.06 18.39
CA ILE A 222 -0.82 17.71 18.67
C ILE A 222 0.36 16.88 19.17
N ALA A 223 0.35 16.55 20.47
CA ALA A 223 1.35 15.66 21.03
C ALA A 223 1.03 14.21 20.64
N ILE A 224 1.94 13.55 19.94
CA ILE A 224 1.83 12.14 19.58
C ILE A 224 2.70 11.33 20.53
N PRO A 225 2.14 10.35 21.28
CA PRO A 225 2.94 9.42 22.05
C PRO A 225 3.78 8.57 21.11
N VAL A 226 5.09 8.62 21.26
CA VAL A 226 6.01 7.97 20.34
C VAL A 226 6.67 6.78 21.02
N LEU A 227 6.66 5.64 20.34
CA LEU A 227 7.43 4.47 20.72
C LEU A 227 8.78 4.46 19.99
N GLN A 228 9.76 3.82 20.60
CA GLN A 228 11.08 3.65 20.00
C GLN A 228 11.00 2.96 18.64
N ASN A 229 11.82 3.43 17.68
CA ASN A 229 11.86 2.89 16.31
C ASN A 229 10.51 2.90 15.58
N SER A 230 9.66 3.88 15.86
CA SER A 230 8.36 4.01 15.20
C SER A 230 8.24 5.31 14.44
N ASP A 231 7.69 5.21 13.25
CA ASP A 231 7.17 6.33 12.47
C ASP A 231 5.65 6.30 12.53
N ILE A 232 5.02 7.47 12.60
CA ILE A 232 3.57 7.60 12.57
C ILE A 232 3.18 8.44 11.36
N ASN A 233 2.32 7.90 10.50
CA ASN A 233 1.70 8.61 9.40
C ASN A 233 0.24 8.91 9.73
N LEU A 234 -0.15 10.19 9.62
CA LEU A 234 -1.55 10.59 9.70
C LEU A 234 -2.10 10.84 8.30
N ALA A 235 -3.07 10.04 7.87
CA ALA A 235 -3.78 10.19 6.61
C ALA A 235 -5.16 10.80 6.88
N PHE A 236 -5.43 11.99 6.33
CA PHE A 236 -6.70 12.69 6.52
C PHE A 236 -7.69 12.31 5.42
N ASN A 237 -8.87 11.83 5.81
CA ASN A 237 -9.97 11.52 4.88
C ASN A 237 -10.60 12.77 4.25
N THR A 238 -10.54 13.89 4.98
CA THR A 238 -10.96 15.20 4.48
C THR A 238 -9.80 16.15 4.65
N ALA A 239 -9.53 16.98 3.64
CA ALA A 239 -8.47 17.96 3.71
C ALA A 239 -8.64 18.85 4.94
N PRO A 240 -7.65 18.98 5.83
CA PRO A 240 -7.73 19.90 6.94
C PRO A 240 -7.77 21.32 6.41
N THR A 241 -8.71 22.13 6.91
CA THR A 241 -8.73 23.56 6.63
C THR A 241 -7.78 24.25 7.59
N THR A 242 -6.64 24.69 7.07
CA THR A 242 -5.65 25.42 7.85
C THR A 242 -5.59 26.87 7.38
N SER A 243 -5.35 27.81 8.30
CA SER A 243 -5.04 29.18 7.96
C SER A 243 -3.55 29.45 8.07
N THR A 244 -3.05 30.47 7.37
CA THR A 244 -1.65 30.91 7.48
C THR A 244 -1.30 31.35 8.90
N ALA A 245 -2.31 31.85 9.66
CA ALA A 245 -2.15 32.32 11.04
C ALA A 245 -2.24 31.19 12.08
N ALA A 246 -2.79 30.02 11.70
CA ALA A 246 -2.92 28.85 12.58
C ALA A 246 -2.66 27.57 11.77
N PRO A 247 -1.42 27.28 11.39
CA PRO A 247 -1.07 26.04 10.73
C PRO A 247 -1.24 24.87 11.70
N LEU A 248 -1.68 23.74 11.18
CA LEU A 248 -1.66 22.51 11.97
C LEU A 248 -0.21 22.11 12.25
N THR A 249 0.15 22.00 13.52
CA THR A 249 1.48 21.60 13.96
C THR A 249 1.37 20.28 14.72
N LEU A 250 2.15 19.30 14.33
CA LEU A 250 2.31 18.04 15.05
C LEU A 250 3.57 18.14 15.92
N THR A 251 3.45 17.76 17.18
CA THR A 251 4.56 17.80 18.13
C THR A 251 4.73 16.42 18.75
N ASP A 252 5.92 15.86 18.67
CA ASP A 252 6.27 14.64 19.38
C ASP A 252 6.52 14.89 20.88
N LYS A 253 6.81 13.84 21.65
CA LYS A 253 7.14 13.96 23.09
C LYS A 253 8.42 14.75 23.37
N THR A 254 9.27 14.96 22.36
CA THR A 254 10.51 15.73 22.48
C THR A 254 10.34 17.19 22.09
N ASN A 255 9.10 17.62 21.79
CA ASN A 255 8.73 18.94 21.27
C ASN A 255 9.30 19.24 19.88
N THR A 256 9.64 18.23 19.11
CA THR A 256 9.95 18.43 17.68
C THR A 256 8.67 18.68 16.93
N SER A 257 8.56 19.83 16.29
CA SER A 257 7.35 20.24 15.57
C SER A 257 7.49 19.96 14.08
N VAL A 258 6.48 19.35 13.50
CA VAL A 258 6.35 19.13 12.05
C VAL A 258 5.10 19.84 11.57
N SER A 259 5.24 20.76 10.62
CA SER A 259 4.11 21.42 10.00
C SER A 259 3.35 20.46 9.09
N ALA A 260 2.04 20.34 9.28
CA ALA A 260 1.21 19.59 8.36
C ALA A 260 1.23 20.22 6.96
N PRO A 261 1.27 19.43 5.89
CA PRO A 261 1.19 19.95 4.54
C PRO A 261 -0.14 20.67 4.30
N ALA A 262 -0.13 21.63 3.38
CA ALA A 262 -1.35 22.30 2.94
C ALA A 262 -2.39 21.29 2.41
N ALA A 263 -3.61 21.58 2.72
CA ALA A 263 -4.77 20.72 2.59
C ALA A 263 -5.00 20.08 1.21
N THR A 264 -4.75 18.81 1.10
CA THR A 264 -5.39 17.94 0.12
C THR A 264 -5.95 16.72 0.84
N ALA A 265 -7.10 16.21 0.44
CA ALA A 265 -7.81 15.13 1.13
C ALA A 265 -7.01 13.82 1.27
N THR A 266 -5.93 13.70 0.55
CA THR A 266 -5.04 12.53 0.53
C THR A 266 -3.68 12.78 1.19
N ASN A 267 -3.47 13.94 1.82
CA ASN A 267 -2.21 14.24 2.46
C ASN A 267 -2.01 13.37 3.71
N SER A 268 -0.85 12.77 3.79
CA SER A 268 -0.35 12.14 5.01
C SER A 268 0.77 12.98 5.59
N VAL A 269 0.87 12.99 6.91
CA VAL A 269 2.00 13.53 7.64
C VAL A 269 2.74 12.38 8.27
N SER A 270 4.05 12.31 8.01
CA SER A 270 4.93 11.30 8.60
C SER A 270 5.79 11.95 9.68
N LEU A 271 5.77 11.38 10.86
CA LEU A 271 6.65 11.75 11.96
C LEU A 271 7.63 10.60 12.22
N ALA A 272 8.90 10.79 11.85
CA ALA A 272 9.98 9.87 12.14
C ALA A 272 10.61 10.20 13.49
N VAL A 273 10.74 9.20 14.37
CA VAL A 273 11.39 9.37 15.66
C VAL A 273 12.72 8.64 15.64
N PRO A 274 13.84 9.37 15.65
CA PRO A 274 15.16 8.77 15.68
C PRO A 274 15.39 7.96 16.96
N GLU A 275 16.08 6.85 16.83
CA GLU A 275 16.43 5.95 17.95
C GLU A 275 17.16 6.68 19.10
N THR A 276 17.99 7.67 18.77
CA THR A 276 18.74 8.46 19.75
C THR A 276 17.88 9.33 20.66
N THR A 277 16.66 9.67 20.24
CA THR A 277 15.75 10.55 20.98
C THR A 277 15.09 9.83 22.16
N ILE A 278 15.06 8.51 22.15
CA ILE A 278 14.34 7.68 23.13
C ILE A 278 15.21 7.22 24.27
N GLN A 279 16.52 7.13 24.08
CA GLN A 279 17.42 6.79 25.17
C GLN A 279 17.35 7.77 26.36
N CYS A 280 16.94 9.00 26.11
CA CYS A 280 16.75 10.00 27.18
C CYS A 280 15.42 9.85 27.93
N SER A 281 14.36 9.35 27.26
CA SER A 281 13.03 9.18 27.87
C SER A 281 12.91 7.86 28.65
N ALA A 282 13.61 6.81 28.25
CA ALA A 282 13.64 5.53 28.96
C ALA A 282 14.31 5.59 30.34
N ARG A 283 15.10 6.61 30.63
CA ARG A 283 15.74 6.76 31.97
C ARG A 283 14.81 7.28 33.06
N TRP A 284 13.59 7.69 32.71
CA TRP A 284 12.63 8.22 33.69
C TRP A 284 11.53 7.23 34.07
N TRP A 285 11.57 6.00 33.54
CA TRP A 285 10.58 4.96 33.80
C TRP A 285 11.18 3.63 34.30
N CYS A 286 12.43 3.65 34.76
CA CYS A 286 13.03 2.56 35.54
C CYS A 286 13.08 2.91 37.01
#